data_6d21657bf2b33b88c0d4754e5bea2050
#
_entry.id   6d21657bf2b33b88c0d4754e5bea2050
#
_cell.length_a   1.000
_cell.length_b   1.000
_cell.length_c   1.000
_cell.angle_alpha   90.00
_cell.angle_beta   90.00
_cell.angle_gamma   90.00
#
_symmetry.space_group_name_H-M   'P 1'
#
loop_
_entity.id
_entity.type
_entity.pdbx_description
1 polymer ?
#
loop_
_entity_poly.entity_id
_entity_poly.type
_entity_poly.pdbx_seq_one_letter_code
_entity_poly.pdbx_strand_id
1 'polypeptide(L)'
;MSARPLRLDVVTIFPDYLRVLDLSLIGKAATSGLLELAVHDLRSWTHDRHRTVDDTPLGGGAGMVMKPDVWGEALDEVLGAGENGQAVADRPARQVLVIPTPSGEVFTQRVAEDLTGADQIVFACGRYEGIDARVAQHYRRAGVEVRELSIGDYVLNGGEVASLVMIEAIARLRPGVLGNPESVVEESHSSAGLLEYEVYTRPVSWRGLDLAESWPQLLGGNHALIARQRRDQAIARTAERRPDMIARLDPAGLDGADRAALARCGWVVPSGAEHPVEAIVRPALPEDLPDLTALAARTFPDACPSFLTDEQIEKHIATALSPQRLEAWIRDPRVVVSVACLASDLPGATVRGGELVGYSVVIADRRDDGGRLPEGLDERPSCVTVTQDPGGARPVVAELSKVYVDARLRGSGLAALLLAEAACDAQTMGVALLWLGTHDGNRRAQKSYKRAGFVKAGTRSYDVGGQRCRDVVMVRTLAG
;
A
#
# COMPACT_ATOMS: atom_id res chain seq x y z
N MET A 1 16.08 35.31 0.35
CA MET A 1 16.64 35.40 -1.00
C MET A 1 15.61 34.75 -1.91
N SER A 2 15.10 35.45 -2.92
CA SER A 2 14.21 34.88 -3.93
C SER A 2 14.95 33.72 -4.61
N ALA A 3 14.36 32.56 -4.67
CA ALA A 3 14.90 31.44 -5.43
C ALA A 3 15.01 31.86 -6.90
N ARG A 4 16.09 31.48 -7.59
CA ARG A 4 16.22 31.72 -9.04
C ARG A 4 15.03 31.07 -9.76
N PRO A 5 14.44 31.70 -10.79
CA PRO A 5 13.41 31.07 -11.59
C PRO A 5 13.93 29.74 -12.20
N LEU A 6 13.07 28.77 -12.30
CA LEU A 6 13.37 27.57 -13.08
C LEU A 6 13.12 27.87 -14.55
N ARG A 7 14.16 27.72 -15.38
CA ARG A 7 14.03 27.86 -16.82
C ARG A 7 13.57 26.54 -17.46
N LEU A 8 12.51 26.60 -18.24
CA LEU A 8 11.92 25.47 -18.96
C LEU A 8 11.88 25.81 -20.45
N ASP A 9 12.73 25.16 -21.23
CA ASP A 9 12.78 25.25 -22.67
C ASP A 9 12.13 24.04 -23.30
N VAL A 10 11.27 24.22 -24.31
CA VAL A 10 10.65 23.10 -25.04
C VAL A 10 10.95 23.25 -26.52
N VAL A 11 11.69 22.32 -27.09
CA VAL A 11 12.00 22.27 -28.52
C VAL A 11 11.07 21.28 -29.21
N THR A 12 10.31 21.73 -30.19
CA THR A 12 9.25 20.96 -30.87
C THR A 12 9.03 21.43 -32.30
N ILE A 13 8.40 20.63 -33.15
CA ILE A 13 7.91 21.06 -34.46
C ILE A 13 6.46 21.57 -34.44
N PHE A 14 5.81 21.56 -33.25
CA PHE A 14 4.44 22.01 -33.03
C PHE A 14 4.33 22.96 -31.83
N PRO A 15 4.86 24.17 -31.88
CA PRO A 15 4.85 25.11 -30.75
C PRO A 15 3.46 25.38 -30.15
N ASP A 16 2.42 25.35 -31.00
CA ASP A 16 1.05 25.63 -30.57
C ASP A 16 0.51 24.61 -29.55
N TYR A 17 1.06 23.41 -29.49
CA TYR A 17 0.73 22.43 -28.43
C TYR A 17 1.01 22.94 -27.02
N LEU A 18 2.02 23.80 -26.89
CA LEU A 18 2.55 24.27 -25.61
C LEU A 18 1.86 25.54 -25.11
N ARG A 19 0.94 26.16 -25.88
CA ARG A 19 0.18 27.34 -25.45
C ARG A 19 -0.62 27.14 -24.17
N VAL A 20 -0.96 25.89 -23.85
CA VAL A 20 -1.63 25.55 -22.59
C VAL A 20 -0.79 25.95 -21.35
N LEU A 21 0.54 26.06 -21.48
CA LEU A 21 1.44 26.51 -20.41
C LEU A 21 1.22 27.97 -20.00
N ASP A 22 0.60 28.79 -20.85
CA ASP A 22 0.25 30.18 -20.55
C ASP A 22 -0.98 30.28 -19.62
N LEU A 23 -1.63 29.16 -19.35
CA LEU A 23 -2.87 29.11 -18.58
C LEU A 23 -2.64 28.69 -17.11
N SER A 24 -3.69 28.92 -16.28
CA SER A 24 -3.77 28.40 -14.91
C SER A 24 -2.57 28.78 -14.03
N LEU A 25 -2.12 27.84 -13.20
CA LEU A 25 -1.04 28.07 -12.22
C LEU A 25 0.32 28.23 -12.89
N ILE A 26 0.57 27.50 -13.98
CA ILE A 26 1.86 27.57 -14.71
C ILE A 26 2.03 28.93 -15.34
N GLY A 27 1.01 29.43 -16.07
CA GLY A 27 1.07 30.77 -16.66
C GLY A 27 1.18 31.88 -15.61
N LYS A 28 0.53 31.74 -14.45
CA LYS A 28 0.71 32.67 -13.32
C LYS A 28 2.14 32.63 -12.77
N ALA A 29 2.70 31.44 -12.60
CA ALA A 29 4.08 31.27 -12.11
C ALA A 29 5.10 31.88 -13.09
N ALA A 30 4.89 31.74 -14.39
CA ALA A 30 5.70 32.40 -15.41
C ALA A 30 5.58 33.94 -15.33
N THR A 31 4.36 34.47 -15.26
CA THR A 31 4.11 35.91 -15.13
C THR A 31 4.70 36.51 -13.85
N SER A 32 4.74 35.73 -12.76
CA SER A 32 5.33 36.17 -11.48
C SER A 32 6.86 35.98 -11.40
N GLY A 33 7.51 35.45 -12.43
CA GLY A 33 8.95 35.23 -12.47
C GLY A 33 9.43 34.05 -11.62
N LEU A 34 8.56 33.12 -11.27
CA LEU A 34 8.94 31.85 -10.61
C LEU A 34 9.42 30.83 -11.64
N LEU A 35 8.92 30.93 -12.87
CA LEU A 35 9.30 30.12 -14.03
C LEU A 35 9.69 31.04 -15.21
N GLU A 36 10.65 30.59 -16.00
CA GLU A 36 10.94 31.13 -17.32
C GLU A 36 10.58 30.09 -18.36
N LEU A 37 9.55 30.33 -19.17
CA LEU A 37 9.08 29.41 -20.20
C LEU A 37 9.52 29.91 -21.60
N ALA A 38 10.17 29.04 -22.36
CA ALA A 38 10.50 29.29 -23.73
C ALA A 38 10.14 28.11 -24.63
N VAL A 39 9.43 28.35 -25.71
CA VAL A 39 9.05 27.32 -26.68
C VAL A 39 9.70 27.64 -28.02
N HIS A 40 10.41 26.67 -28.56
CA HIS A 40 11.27 26.82 -29.74
C HIS A 40 10.72 25.92 -30.86
N ASP A 41 10.52 26.48 -32.05
CA ASP A 41 10.23 25.74 -33.26
C ASP A 41 11.52 25.14 -33.83
N LEU A 42 11.68 23.82 -33.74
CA LEU A 42 12.83 23.07 -34.25
C LEU A 42 13.14 23.40 -35.73
N ARG A 43 12.12 23.76 -36.52
CA ARG A 43 12.28 24.16 -37.92
C ARG A 43 13.07 25.44 -38.11
N SER A 44 13.34 26.20 -37.07
CA SER A 44 14.18 27.42 -37.12
C SER A 44 15.65 27.12 -37.39
N TRP A 45 16.09 25.89 -37.12
CA TRP A 45 17.46 25.42 -37.36
C TRP A 45 17.61 24.53 -38.61
N THR A 46 16.64 24.62 -39.53
CA THR A 46 16.74 23.95 -40.83
C THR A 46 17.22 24.94 -41.91
N HIS A 47 18.06 24.49 -42.80
CA HIS A 47 18.66 25.31 -43.84
C HIS A 47 18.15 25.00 -45.26
N ASP A 48 17.34 23.97 -45.41
CA ASP A 48 16.71 23.56 -46.66
C ASP A 48 15.40 24.31 -46.90
N ARG A 49 14.99 24.40 -48.18
CA ARG A 49 13.75 25.06 -48.58
C ARG A 49 12.49 24.46 -47.94
N HIS A 50 12.51 23.17 -47.66
CA HIS A 50 11.35 22.44 -47.13
C HIS A 50 11.31 22.38 -45.61
N ARG A 51 12.32 22.92 -44.95
CA ARG A 51 12.47 22.90 -43.47
C ARG A 51 12.39 21.49 -42.89
N THR A 52 13.14 20.57 -43.51
CA THR A 52 13.09 19.14 -43.26
C THR A 52 13.80 18.80 -41.95
N VAL A 53 13.07 18.14 -41.04
CA VAL A 53 13.58 17.79 -39.69
C VAL A 53 13.78 16.28 -39.50
N ASP A 54 13.43 15.46 -40.49
CA ASP A 54 13.42 14.00 -40.43
C ASP A 54 13.96 13.36 -41.71
N ASP A 55 14.36 12.09 -41.65
CA ASP A 55 14.81 11.29 -42.77
C ASP A 55 14.48 9.79 -42.54
N THR A 56 14.64 8.98 -43.56
CA THR A 56 14.45 7.53 -43.48
C THR A 56 15.44 6.88 -42.51
N PRO A 57 15.01 5.86 -41.72
CA PRO A 57 15.91 5.21 -40.78
C PRO A 57 17.04 4.46 -41.48
N LEU A 58 18.27 4.59 -40.95
CA LEU A 58 19.41 3.79 -41.40
C LEU A 58 19.16 2.32 -41.09
N GLY A 59 19.38 1.46 -42.03
CA GLY A 59 19.08 0.03 -41.93
C GLY A 59 17.68 -0.36 -42.43
N GLY A 60 16.88 0.63 -42.87
CA GLY A 60 15.52 0.41 -43.36
C GLY A 60 14.51 0.28 -42.23
N GLY A 61 13.25 0.14 -42.59
CA GLY A 61 12.11 0.08 -41.65
C GLY A 61 11.00 1.05 -42.05
N ALA A 62 9.88 0.95 -41.36
CA ALA A 62 8.78 1.90 -41.50
C ALA A 62 9.05 3.16 -40.70
N GLY A 63 8.45 4.28 -41.13
CA GLY A 63 8.51 5.54 -40.41
C GLY A 63 9.71 6.42 -40.80
N MET A 64 9.93 7.46 -40.02
CA MET A 64 10.96 8.49 -40.19
C MET A 64 11.67 8.69 -38.85
N VAL A 65 12.93 9.15 -38.87
CA VAL A 65 13.72 9.46 -37.68
C VAL A 65 14.11 10.94 -37.76
N MET A 66 13.99 11.65 -36.65
CA MET A 66 14.37 13.08 -36.61
C MET A 66 15.89 13.23 -36.65
N LYS A 67 16.32 14.14 -37.51
CA LYS A 67 17.72 14.36 -37.92
C LYS A 67 18.61 14.88 -36.80
N PRO A 68 19.80 14.30 -36.57
CA PRO A 68 20.68 14.72 -35.49
C PRO A 68 21.35 16.07 -35.71
N ASP A 69 21.58 16.49 -36.94
CA ASP A 69 22.15 17.78 -37.28
C ASP A 69 21.24 18.95 -36.86
N VAL A 70 19.94 18.88 -37.20
CA VAL A 70 18.95 19.89 -36.81
C VAL A 70 18.79 19.94 -35.29
N TRP A 71 18.71 18.78 -34.63
CA TRP A 71 18.64 18.74 -33.16
C TRP A 71 19.94 19.24 -32.51
N GLY A 72 21.08 18.95 -33.08
CA GLY A 72 22.39 19.44 -32.61
C GLY A 72 22.44 20.96 -32.57
N GLU A 73 22.15 21.62 -33.68
CA GLU A 73 22.14 23.08 -33.75
C GLU A 73 21.15 23.72 -32.78
N ALA A 74 19.93 23.15 -32.67
CA ALA A 74 18.93 23.65 -31.75
C ALA A 74 19.34 23.51 -30.28
N LEU A 75 19.88 22.37 -29.90
CA LEU A 75 20.29 22.12 -28.51
C LEU A 75 21.57 22.83 -28.13
N ASP A 76 22.52 23.03 -29.07
CA ASP A 76 23.73 23.84 -28.85
C ASP A 76 23.36 25.27 -28.50
N GLU A 77 22.40 25.87 -29.22
CA GLU A 77 21.95 27.24 -28.95
C GLU A 77 21.16 27.30 -27.63
N VAL A 78 20.16 26.40 -27.41
CA VAL A 78 19.28 26.44 -26.24
C VAL A 78 20.01 26.10 -24.94
N LEU A 79 20.97 25.18 -24.96
CA LEU A 79 21.82 24.82 -23.81
C LEU A 79 23.01 25.80 -23.63
N GLY A 80 23.26 26.70 -24.60
CA GLY A 80 24.45 27.56 -24.59
C GLY A 80 25.74 26.74 -24.68
N ALA A 81 25.73 25.61 -25.42
CA ALA A 81 26.90 24.82 -25.72
C ALA A 81 27.56 25.41 -26.98
N GLY A 82 28.81 25.90 -26.88
CA GLY A 82 29.54 26.31 -28.07
C GLY A 82 29.81 25.13 -29.02
N GLU A 83 30.10 25.41 -30.31
CA GLU A 83 30.26 24.45 -31.42
C GLU A 83 31.18 23.23 -31.14
N ASN A 84 31.91 23.20 -30.02
CA ASN A 84 32.80 22.11 -29.60
C ASN A 84 32.55 21.62 -28.17
N GLY A 85 31.34 21.84 -27.57
CA GLY A 85 31.05 21.44 -26.20
C GLY A 85 31.81 22.27 -25.14
N GLN A 86 32.41 23.39 -25.51
CA GLN A 86 33.06 24.30 -24.56
C GLN A 86 31.97 25.07 -23.79
N ALA A 87 32.02 24.98 -22.46
CA ALA A 87 31.14 25.75 -21.59
C ALA A 87 31.28 27.25 -21.80
N VAL A 88 30.19 27.95 -22.12
CA VAL A 88 30.11 29.39 -22.09
C VAL A 88 30.13 29.86 -20.64
N ALA A 89 30.76 30.99 -20.33
CA ALA A 89 31.11 31.46 -18.99
C ALA A 89 29.91 31.68 -18.02
N ASP A 90 28.67 31.68 -18.51
CA ASP A 90 27.45 31.91 -17.71
C ASP A 90 26.45 30.73 -17.74
N ARG A 91 26.96 29.51 -17.86
CA ARG A 91 26.09 28.29 -17.86
C ARG A 91 25.36 28.12 -16.52
N PRO A 92 24.06 27.79 -16.54
CA PRO A 92 23.36 27.32 -15.33
C PRO A 92 24.11 26.16 -14.66
N ALA A 93 24.14 26.12 -13.33
CA ALA A 93 24.95 25.14 -12.62
C ALA A 93 24.44 23.70 -12.86
N ARG A 94 23.11 23.52 -12.99
CA ARG A 94 22.50 22.23 -13.34
C ARG A 94 21.54 22.38 -14.51
N GLN A 95 21.95 21.88 -15.67
CA GLN A 95 21.14 21.80 -16.89
C GLN A 95 20.76 20.34 -17.16
N VAL A 96 19.51 20.11 -17.46
CA VAL A 96 18.97 18.75 -17.75
C VAL A 96 18.32 18.76 -19.13
N LEU A 97 18.75 17.86 -20.01
CA LEU A 97 18.07 17.56 -21.28
C LEU A 97 17.14 16.39 -21.07
N VAL A 98 15.84 16.61 -21.16
CA VAL A 98 14.81 15.57 -21.07
C VAL A 98 14.33 15.20 -22.47
N ILE A 99 14.41 13.92 -22.79
CA ILE A 99 13.90 13.35 -24.05
C ILE A 99 12.73 12.43 -23.70
N PRO A 100 11.47 12.84 -23.90
CA PRO A 100 10.33 11.97 -23.70
C PRO A 100 10.34 10.81 -24.71
N THR A 101 10.36 9.59 -24.17
CA THR A 101 10.36 8.35 -24.98
C THR A 101 9.68 7.21 -24.22
N PRO A 102 8.92 6.32 -24.90
CA PRO A 102 8.28 5.18 -24.23
C PRO A 102 9.29 4.16 -23.69
N SER A 103 10.53 4.13 -24.19
CA SER A 103 11.60 3.26 -23.71
C SER A 103 12.46 3.85 -22.58
N GLY A 104 12.11 5.04 -22.10
CA GLY A 104 12.87 5.75 -21.06
C GLY A 104 12.61 5.23 -19.64
N GLU A 105 13.37 5.79 -18.69
CA GLU A 105 13.12 5.63 -17.27
C GLU A 105 11.70 6.13 -16.91
N VAL A 106 11.01 5.42 -16.00
CA VAL A 106 9.67 5.82 -15.60
C VAL A 106 9.72 7.16 -14.84
N PHE A 107 9.02 8.16 -15.35
CA PHE A 107 8.83 9.45 -14.68
C PHE A 107 7.93 9.27 -13.45
N THR A 108 8.48 9.43 -12.27
CA THR A 108 7.79 9.32 -11.00
C THR A 108 7.79 10.66 -10.25
N GLN A 109 7.02 10.76 -9.16
CA GLN A 109 7.05 11.92 -8.27
C GLN A 109 8.47 12.24 -7.77
N ARG A 110 9.28 11.22 -7.46
CA ARG A 110 10.70 11.41 -7.05
C ARG A 110 11.56 12.00 -8.16
N VAL A 111 11.32 11.59 -9.40
CA VAL A 111 12.02 12.19 -10.56
C VAL A 111 11.58 13.65 -10.73
N ALA A 112 10.30 13.97 -10.54
CA ALA A 112 9.83 15.34 -10.56
C ALA A 112 10.48 16.19 -9.46
N GLU A 113 10.55 15.67 -8.23
CA GLU A 113 11.21 16.30 -7.08
C GLU A 113 12.70 16.58 -7.36
N ASP A 114 13.43 15.58 -7.88
CA ASP A 114 14.84 15.75 -8.26
C ASP A 114 15.03 16.86 -9.32
N LEU A 115 14.16 16.87 -10.34
CA LEU A 115 14.22 17.84 -11.43
C LEU A 115 13.89 19.27 -10.98
N THR A 116 13.16 19.48 -9.87
CA THR A 116 12.96 20.83 -9.32
C THR A 116 14.25 21.52 -8.90
N GLY A 117 15.31 20.76 -8.63
CA GLY A 117 16.64 21.26 -8.29
C GLY A 117 17.46 21.72 -9.49
N ALA A 118 16.97 21.57 -10.72
CA ALA A 118 17.64 22.11 -11.91
C ALA A 118 17.49 23.63 -12.01
N ASP A 119 18.47 24.26 -12.63
CA ASP A 119 18.38 25.69 -13.03
C ASP A 119 17.69 25.82 -14.41
N GLN A 120 17.93 24.83 -15.29
CA GLN A 120 17.31 24.77 -16.62
C GLN A 120 16.95 23.30 -16.97
N ILE A 121 15.76 23.10 -17.53
CA ILE A 121 15.35 21.85 -18.14
C ILE A 121 14.96 22.10 -19.59
N VAL A 122 15.57 21.38 -20.51
CA VAL A 122 15.26 21.43 -21.94
C VAL A 122 14.54 20.17 -22.34
N PHE A 123 13.29 20.27 -22.81
CA PHE A 123 12.51 19.15 -23.32
C PHE A 123 12.66 19.04 -24.83
N ALA A 124 13.22 17.93 -25.30
CA ALA A 124 13.34 17.63 -26.72
C ALA A 124 12.16 16.73 -27.16
N CYS A 125 11.14 17.34 -27.75
CA CYS A 125 9.91 16.66 -28.17
C CYS A 125 10.12 15.92 -29.50
N GLY A 126 10.47 14.62 -29.42
CA GLY A 126 10.56 13.76 -30.58
C GLY A 126 9.18 13.49 -31.22
N ARG A 127 9.21 13.24 -32.53
CA ARG A 127 8.09 12.80 -33.37
C ARG A 127 8.50 11.60 -34.21
N TYR A 128 7.55 11.00 -34.90
CA TYR A 128 7.77 9.82 -35.73
C TYR A 128 8.36 8.66 -34.91
N GLU A 129 9.43 7.99 -35.37
CA GLU A 129 10.12 6.90 -34.66
C GLU A 129 11.09 7.43 -33.57
N GLY A 130 11.13 8.75 -33.34
CA GLY A 130 11.93 9.39 -32.34
C GLY A 130 13.08 10.25 -32.89
N ILE A 131 13.93 10.68 -31.98
CA ILE A 131 15.14 11.46 -32.27
C ILE A 131 16.30 10.49 -32.48
N ASP A 132 17.18 10.77 -33.45
CA ASP A 132 18.40 9.99 -33.66
C ASP A 132 19.18 9.81 -32.34
N ALA A 133 19.47 8.56 -31.99
CA ALA A 133 20.08 8.21 -30.70
C ALA A 133 21.46 8.87 -30.45
N ARG A 134 22.14 9.29 -31.51
CA ARG A 134 23.42 10.03 -31.39
C ARG A 134 23.27 11.37 -30.69
N VAL A 135 22.09 11.98 -30.72
CA VAL A 135 21.83 13.25 -30.02
C VAL A 135 22.00 13.05 -28.52
N ALA A 136 21.27 12.08 -27.92
CA ALA A 136 21.40 11.77 -26.48
C ALA A 136 22.84 11.38 -26.10
N GLN A 137 23.48 10.56 -26.93
CA GLN A 137 24.86 10.12 -26.72
C GLN A 137 25.87 11.28 -26.74
N HIS A 138 25.70 12.22 -27.67
CA HIS A 138 26.57 13.39 -27.80
C HIS A 138 26.50 14.25 -26.55
N TYR A 139 25.30 14.64 -26.12
CA TYR A 139 25.15 15.56 -24.97
C TYR A 139 25.57 14.89 -23.65
N ARG A 140 25.39 13.58 -23.48
CA ARG A 140 25.96 12.84 -22.33
C ARG A 140 27.49 12.92 -22.31
N ARG A 141 28.14 12.73 -23.47
CA ARG A 141 29.63 12.86 -23.59
C ARG A 141 30.09 14.28 -23.35
N ALA A 142 29.30 15.28 -23.72
CA ALA A 142 29.56 16.69 -23.47
C ALA A 142 29.32 17.12 -22.01
N GLY A 143 28.92 16.17 -21.12
CA GLY A 143 28.71 16.44 -19.71
C GLY A 143 27.35 17.06 -19.35
N VAL A 144 26.38 17.04 -20.28
CA VAL A 144 24.99 17.41 -19.98
C VAL A 144 24.29 16.24 -19.31
N GLU A 145 23.51 16.51 -18.27
CA GLU A 145 22.60 15.51 -17.67
C GLU A 145 21.47 15.22 -18.67
N VAL A 146 21.50 14.04 -19.30
CA VAL A 146 20.46 13.62 -20.27
C VAL A 146 19.58 12.56 -19.66
N ARG A 147 18.27 12.84 -19.55
CA ARG A 147 17.25 11.94 -19.03
C ARG A 147 16.28 11.55 -20.16
N GLU A 148 16.26 10.28 -20.50
CA GLU A 148 15.24 9.69 -21.36
C GLU A 148 14.12 9.19 -20.46
N LEU A 149 12.91 9.80 -20.54
CA LEU A 149 11.83 9.59 -19.58
C LEU A 149 10.54 9.12 -20.26
N SER A 150 9.89 8.13 -19.64
CA SER A 150 8.57 7.63 -20.02
C SER A 150 7.52 8.02 -19.00
N ILE A 151 6.35 8.49 -19.44
CA ILE A 151 5.21 8.78 -18.56
C ILE A 151 4.25 7.59 -18.38
N GLY A 152 4.57 6.42 -18.92
CA GLY A 152 3.77 5.19 -18.74
C GLY A 152 3.93 4.23 -19.92
N ASP A 153 3.36 3.05 -19.79
CA ASP A 153 3.45 1.94 -20.73
C ASP A 153 2.47 2.09 -21.91
N TYR A 154 2.58 3.20 -22.63
CA TYR A 154 1.82 3.49 -23.85
C TYR A 154 2.60 4.42 -24.76
N VAL A 155 2.25 4.42 -26.04
CA VAL A 155 2.94 5.20 -27.07
C VAL A 155 2.08 6.41 -27.46
N LEU A 156 2.68 7.60 -27.48
CA LEU A 156 2.09 8.85 -27.97
C LEU A 156 2.60 9.17 -29.36
N ASN A 157 1.90 10.06 -30.07
CA ASN A 157 2.33 10.53 -31.40
C ASN A 157 3.58 11.44 -31.37
N GLY A 158 3.97 11.91 -30.19
CA GLY A 158 5.13 12.79 -29.99
C GLY A 158 5.35 13.17 -28.53
N GLY A 159 6.45 13.84 -28.26
CA GLY A 159 6.89 14.17 -26.91
C GLY A 159 6.16 15.35 -26.23
N GLU A 160 5.37 16.13 -26.95
CA GLU A 160 4.78 17.38 -26.44
C GLU A 160 3.85 17.15 -25.25
N VAL A 161 2.93 16.16 -25.35
CA VAL A 161 1.98 15.85 -24.27
C VAL A 161 2.73 15.29 -23.05
N ALA A 162 3.73 14.45 -23.26
CA ALA A 162 4.58 13.94 -22.18
C ALA A 162 5.35 15.09 -21.48
N SER A 163 5.88 16.04 -22.26
CA SER A 163 6.54 17.23 -21.72
C SER A 163 5.58 18.09 -20.89
N LEU A 164 4.33 18.28 -21.33
CA LEU A 164 3.32 18.99 -20.57
C LEU A 164 3.05 18.31 -19.21
N VAL A 165 2.89 16.99 -19.18
CA VAL A 165 2.72 16.22 -17.94
C VAL A 165 3.91 16.40 -17.00
N MET A 166 5.13 16.31 -17.52
CA MET A 166 6.34 16.48 -16.73
C MET A 166 6.49 17.91 -16.19
N ILE A 167 6.23 18.93 -17.03
CA ILE A 167 6.28 20.35 -16.65
C ILE A 167 5.27 20.64 -15.55
N GLU A 168 4.03 20.19 -15.67
CA GLU A 168 3.00 20.33 -14.62
C GLU A 168 3.45 19.73 -13.31
N ALA A 169 3.96 18.49 -13.33
CA ALA A 169 4.41 17.79 -12.14
C ALA A 169 5.63 18.47 -11.47
N ILE A 170 6.58 18.97 -12.26
CA ILE A 170 7.80 19.64 -11.76
C ILE A 170 7.48 21.04 -11.25
N ALA A 171 6.78 21.85 -12.05
CA ALA A 171 6.56 23.25 -11.77
C ALA A 171 5.74 23.48 -10.49
N ARG A 172 4.71 22.63 -10.24
CA ARG A 172 3.88 22.74 -9.02
C ARG A 172 4.65 22.49 -7.72
N LEU A 173 5.79 21.80 -7.79
CA LEU A 173 6.67 21.55 -6.64
C LEU A 173 7.58 22.73 -6.32
N ARG A 174 7.69 23.73 -7.20
CA ARG A 174 8.49 24.94 -6.93
C ARG A 174 7.82 25.80 -5.87
N PRO A 175 8.58 26.30 -4.88
CA PRO A 175 8.03 27.17 -3.84
C PRO A 175 7.33 28.40 -4.44
N GLY A 176 6.09 28.63 -4.04
CA GLY A 176 5.27 29.78 -4.45
C GLY A 176 4.40 29.54 -5.69
N VAL A 177 4.52 28.42 -6.39
CA VAL A 177 3.63 28.07 -7.51
C VAL A 177 2.25 27.65 -7.02
N LEU A 178 2.19 26.82 -5.97
CA LEU A 178 0.94 26.49 -5.27
C LEU A 178 0.67 27.51 -4.15
N GLY A 179 -0.59 27.90 -4.02
CA GLY A 179 -1.02 28.86 -2.99
C GLY A 179 -0.94 28.34 -1.56
N ASN A 180 -1.04 27.03 -1.36
CA ASN A 180 -0.87 26.36 -0.07
C ASN A 180 0.24 25.32 -0.14
N PRO A 181 1.41 25.54 0.50
CA PRO A 181 2.51 24.58 0.52
C PRO A 181 2.15 23.23 1.17
N GLU A 182 1.17 23.20 2.08
CA GLU A 182 0.72 21.97 2.76
C GLU A 182 0.01 21.01 1.79
N SER A 183 -0.51 21.52 0.67
CA SER A 183 -1.20 20.69 -0.33
C SER A 183 -0.31 19.61 -0.95
N VAL A 184 1.02 19.79 -0.92
CA VAL A 184 1.97 18.80 -1.49
C VAL A 184 2.32 17.69 -0.49
N VAL A 185 2.12 17.91 0.81
CA VAL A 185 2.63 17.01 1.87
C VAL A 185 1.80 15.75 2.00
N GLU A 186 0.48 15.84 1.83
CA GLU A 186 -0.46 14.72 2.00
C GLU A 186 -0.92 14.08 0.68
N GLU A 187 -0.32 14.44 -0.44
CA GLU A 187 -0.71 13.93 -1.75
C GLU A 187 -0.25 12.49 -2.01
N SER A 188 -0.94 11.83 -2.94
CA SER A 188 -0.53 10.52 -3.46
C SER A 188 0.92 10.54 -3.94
N HIS A 189 1.67 9.49 -3.63
CA HIS A 189 3.08 9.35 -3.99
C HIS A 189 4.04 10.31 -3.26
N SER A 190 3.58 11.03 -2.23
CA SER A 190 4.43 11.84 -1.36
C SER A 190 5.46 10.97 -0.59
N SER A 191 6.30 11.60 0.22
CA SER A 191 7.30 10.92 1.07
C SER A 191 6.69 9.84 2.00
N ALA A 192 5.39 9.91 2.30
CA ALA A 192 4.67 8.90 3.07
C ALA A 192 4.46 7.57 2.33
N GLY A 193 4.68 7.52 1.01
CA GLY A 193 4.60 6.29 0.21
C GLY A 193 3.19 5.69 0.09
N LEU A 194 2.14 6.46 0.32
CA LEU A 194 0.75 6.04 0.23
C LEU A 194 -0.01 6.83 -0.85
N LEU A 195 -1.12 6.27 -1.30
CA LEU A 195 -2.13 7.02 -2.04
C LEU A 195 -2.92 7.90 -1.07
N GLU A 196 -3.42 9.01 -1.60
CA GLU A 196 -4.28 9.93 -0.85
C GLU A 196 -5.61 9.27 -0.45
N TYR A 197 -6.12 9.66 0.71
CA TYR A 197 -7.45 9.32 1.18
C TYR A 197 -8.54 9.99 0.33
N GLU A 198 -9.80 9.58 0.51
CA GLU A 198 -10.94 10.19 -0.16
C GLU A 198 -11.27 11.55 0.43
N VAL A 199 -11.47 12.53 -0.45
CA VAL A 199 -11.83 13.89 -0.06
C VAL A 199 -13.31 14.16 -0.32
N TYR A 200 -13.94 14.87 0.61
CA TYR A 200 -15.36 15.18 0.58
C TYR A 200 -15.59 16.67 0.78
N THR A 201 -16.66 17.20 0.18
CA THR A 201 -17.13 18.58 0.35
C THR A 201 -18.63 18.61 0.57
N ARG A 202 -19.21 19.80 0.71
CA ARG A 202 -20.65 19.98 0.83
C ARG A 202 -21.38 19.76 -0.49
N PRO A 203 -22.62 19.27 -0.46
CA PRO A 203 -23.47 18.99 0.71
C PRO A 203 -23.09 17.68 1.42
N VAL A 204 -23.43 17.57 2.73
CA VAL A 204 -23.15 16.39 3.58
C VAL A 204 -23.88 15.13 3.07
N SER A 205 -25.09 15.30 2.59
CA SER A 205 -25.86 14.22 1.95
C SER A 205 -26.05 14.52 0.47
N TRP A 206 -25.73 13.54 -0.38
CA TRP A 206 -25.87 13.66 -1.83
C TRP A 206 -26.30 12.32 -2.45
N ARG A 207 -27.44 12.32 -3.13
CA ARG A 207 -28.03 11.17 -3.85
C ARG A 207 -28.12 9.88 -3.02
N GLY A 208 -28.51 10.00 -1.75
CA GLY A 208 -28.64 8.86 -0.84
C GLY A 208 -27.36 8.42 -0.15
N LEU A 209 -26.24 9.08 -0.45
CA LEU A 209 -24.98 8.90 0.28
C LEU A 209 -24.88 9.96 1.38
N ASP A 210 -24.88 9.57 2.63
CA ASP A 210 -24.83 10.46 3.79
C ASP A 210 -23.53 10.29 4.56
N LEU A 211 -22.73 11.37 4.60
CA LEU A 211 -21.46 11.39 5.34
C LEU A 211 -21.66 11.40 6.86
N ALA A 212 -22.82 11.83 7.36
CA ALA A 212 -23.10 11.76 8.79
C ALA A 212 -23.29 10.32 9.27
N GLU A 213 -23.77 9.44 8.39
CA GLU A 213 -23.91 8.00 8.68
C GLU A 213 -22.61 7.24 8.42
N SER A 214 -22.01 7.44 7.23
CA SER A 214 -20.82 6.67 6.81
C SER A 214 -19.51 7.16 7.45
N TRP A 215 -19.39 8.49 7.68
CA TRP A 215 -18.17 9.12 8.18
C TRP A 215 -18.44 10.23 9.23
N PRO A 216 -19.14 9.92 10.34
CA PRO A 216 -19.55 10.94 11.32
C PRO A 216 -18.36 11.72 11.93
N GLN A 217 -17.17 11.11 11.99
CA GLN A 217 -15.96 11.72 12.53
C GLN A 217 -15.52 12.95 11.72
N LEU A 218 -15.75 12.97 10.39
CA LEU A 218 -15.42 14.13 9.54
C LEU A 218 -16.18 15.40 9.94
N LEU A 219 -17.35 15.25 10.56
CA LEU A 219 -18.23 16.35 11.00
C LEU A 219 -18.00 16.72 12.46
N GLY A 220 -17.25 15.91 13.20
CA GLY A 220 -17.13 16.02 14.67
C GLY A 220 -16.08 17.00 15.19
N GLY A 221 -15.30 17.67 14.33
CA GLY A 221 -14.28 18.66 14.73
C GLY A 221 -13.06 18.10 15.47
N ASN A 222 -12.97 16.79 15.72
CA ASN A 222 -11.80 16.17 16.34
C ASN A 222 -10.72 15.86 15.29
N HIS A 223 -9.80 16.81 15.10
CA HIS A 223 -8.75 16.72 14.09
C HIS A 223 -7.86 15.47 14.21
N ALA A 224 -7.58 14.99 15.43
CA ALA A 224 -6.77 13.79 15.64
C ALA A 224 -7.49 12.52 15.15
N LEU A 225 -8.79 12.41 15.42
CA LEU A 225 -9.60 11.30 14.89
C LEU A 225 -9.74 11.38 13.37
N ILE A 226 -9.93 12.56 12.82
CA ILE A 226 -10.01 12.79 11.38
C ILE A 226 -8.69 12.39 10.70
N ALA A 227 -7.55 12.86 11.23
CA ALA A 227 -6.24 12.51 10.69
C ALA A 227 -5.98 11.00 10.73
N ARG A 228 -6.32 10.34 11.86
CA ARG A 228 -6.18 8.87 11.96
C ARG A 228 -7.04 8.13 10.95
N GLN A 229 -8.29 8.54 10.79
CA GLN A 229 -9.21 7.93 9.84
C GLN A 229 -8.75 8.11 8.40
N ARG A 230 -8.28 9.30 8.02
CA ARG A 230 -7.68 9.58 6.71
C ARG A 230 -6.46 8.70 6.46
N ARG A 231 -5.61 8.54 7.46
CA ARG A 231 -4.44 7.66 7.38
C ARG A 231 -4.83 6.19 7.20
N ASP A 232 -5.83 5.70 7.95
CA ASP A 232 -6.36 4.33 7.79
C ASP A 232 -6.93 4.11 6.40
N GLN A 233 -7.66 5.09 5.87
CA GLN A 233 -8.23 5.05 4.53
C GLN A 233 -7.15 5.09 3.44
N ALA A 234 -6.11 5.91 3.61
CA ALA A 234 -4.96 5.95 2.71
C ALA A 234 -4.24 4.59 2.64
N ILE A 235 -4.04 3.93 3.79
CA ILE A 235 -3.46 2.58 3.87
C ILE A 235 -4.35 1.56 3.14
N ALA A 236 -5.66 1.54 3.44
CA ALA A 236 -6.58 0.60 2.83
C ALA A 236 -6.66 0.77 1.30
N ARG A 237 -6.78 2.02 0.85
CA ARG A 237 -6.81 2.36 -0.58
C ARG A 237 -5.51 1.98 -1.30
N THR A 238 -4.37 2.19 -0.65
CA THR A 238 -3.07 1.81 -1.21
C THR A 238 -2.94 0.30 -1.29
N ALA A 239 -3.32 -0.42 -0.24
CA ALA A 239 -3.28 -1.89 -0.24
C ALA A 239 -4.15 -2.51 -1.34
N GLU A 240 -5.33 -1.92 -1.60
CA GLU A 240 -6.24 -2.37 -2.65
C GLU A 240 -5.73 -2.06 -4.07
N ARG A 241 -5.26 -0.83 -4.29
CA ARG A 241 -4.98 -0.31 -5.65
C ARG A 241 -3.52 -0.40 -6.07
N ARG A 242 -2.63 -0.32 -5.11
CA ARG A 242 -1.19 -0.28 -5.31
C ARG A 242 -0.45 -1.10 -4.24
N PRO A 243 -0.69 -2.43 -4.18
CA PRO A 243 0.00 -3.32 -3.23
C PRO A 243 1.52 -3.24 -3.34
N ASP A 244 2.04 -2.94 -4.51
CA ASP A 244 3.47 -2.69 -4.75
C ASP A 244 4.02 -1.51 -3.94
N MET A 245 3.21 -0.50 -3.63
CA MET A 245 3.61 0.62 -2.78
C MET A 245 3.64 0.20 -1.31
N ILE A 246 2.67 -0.59 -0.84
CA ILE A 246 2.69 -1.15 0.52
C ILE A 246 3.95 -2.00 0.74
N ALA A 247 4.30 -2.85 -0.24
CA ALA A 247 5.49 -3.69 -0.19
C ALA A 247 6.83 -2.91 -0.16
N ARG A 248 6.80 -1.59 -0.30
CA ARG A 248 7.99 -0.70 -0.26
C ARG A 248 7.95 0.30 0.88
N LEU A 249 6.90 0.28 1.73
CA LEU A 249 6.84 1.19 2.88
C LEU A 249 7.99 0.94 3.85
N ASP A 250 8.54 2.03 4.39
CA ASP A 250 9.52 1.94 5.48
C ASP A 250 8.81 1.62 6.80
N PRO A 251 9.10 0.48 7.44
CA PRO A 251 8.53 0.12 8.73
C PRO A 251 8.84 1.10 9.86
N ALA A 252 9.92 1.87 9.76
CA ALA A 252 10.29 2.86 10.77
C ALA A 252 9.29 4.03 10.84
N GLY A 253 8.64 4.35 9.72
CA GLY A 253 7.60 5.36 9.64
C GLY A 253 6.21 4.90 10.08
N LEU A 254 6.03 3.62 10.47
CA LEU A 254 4.73 3.03 10.80
C LEU A 254 4.51 2.93 12.32
N ASP A 255 3.49 3.60 12.82
CA ASP A 255 3.07 3.47 14.21
C ASP A 255 2.24 2.19 14.46
N GLY A 256 1.83 1.97 15.71
CA GLY A 256 1.03 0.79 16.08
C GLY A 256 -0.38 0.77 15.47
N ALA A 257 -0.94 1.93 15.13
CA ALA A 257 -2.24 2.04 14.48
C ALA A 257 -2.11 1.78 12.97
N ASP A 258 -1.03 2.24 12.33
CA ASP A 258 -0.70 1.93 10.94
C ASP A 258 -0.52 0.43 10.73
N ARG A 259 0.24 -0.23 11.62
CA ARG A 259 0.43 -1.70 11.59
C ARG A 259 -0.89 -2.44 11.76
N ALA A 260 -1.81 -1.93 12.59
CA ALA A 260 -3.15 -2.50 12.73
C ALA A 260 -4.01 -2.27 11.48
N ALA A 261 -3.89 -1.12 10.82
CA ALA A 261 -4.58 -0.83 9.57
C ALA A 261 -4.05 -1.74 8.43
N LEU A 262 -2.74 -1.87 8.31
CA LEU A 262 -2.09 -2.80 7.36
C LEU A 262 -2.57 -4.24 7.57
N ALA A 263 -2.62 -4.70 8.83
CA ALA A 263 -3.08 -6.04 9.15
C ALA A 263 -4.53 -6.29 8.69
N ARG A 264 -5.43 -5.31 8.83
CA ARG A 264 -6.80 -5.41 8.29
C ARG A 264 -6.85 -5.55 6.77
N CYS A 265 -5.80 -5.12 6.09
CA CYS A 265 -5.66 -5.22 4.64
C CYS A 265 -4.79 -6.41 4.20
N GLY A 266 -4.49 -7.36 5.08
CA GLY A 266 -3.68 -8.53 4.75
C GLY A 266 -2.16 -8.30 4.78
N TRP A 267 -1.69 -7.16 5.31
CA TRP A 267 -0.27 -6.84 5.37
C TRP A 267 0.25 -6.85 6.80
N VAL A 268 1.35 -7.53 7.04
CA VAL A 268 2.00 -7.61 8.36
C VAL A 268 3.40 -7.00 8.31
N VAL A 269 3.89 -6.55 9.46
CA VAL A 269 5.22 -5.95 9.60
C VAL A 269 6.02 -6.76 10.62
N PRO A 270 6.69 -7.85 10.19
CA PRO A 270 7.54 -8.65 11.06
C PRO A 270 8.68 -7.84 11.68
N SER A 271 9.15 -8.28 12.85
CA SER A 271 10.32 -7.64 13.48
C SER A 271 11.57 -7.85 12.62
N GLY A 272 12.27 -6.76 12.30
CA GLY A 272 13.47 -6.79 11.46
C GLY A 272 13.20 -6.91 9.96
N ALA A 273 11.94 -6.91 9.51
CA ALA A 273 11.62 -6.81 8.09
C ALA A 273 11.93 -5.42 7.57
N GLU A 274 12.48 -5.35 6.36
CA GLU A 274 12.77 -4.08 5.66
C GLU A 274 11.50 -3.41 5.14
N HIS A 275 10.45 -4.21 4.90
CA HIS A 275 9.16 -3.77 4.36
C HIS A 275 8.00 -4.60 4.92
N PRO A 276 6.74 -4.12 4.83
CA PRO A 276 5.56 -4.95 5.07
C PRO A 276 5.53 -6.17 4.15
N VAL A 277 5.02 -7.27 4.64
CA VAL A 277 4.88 -8.53 3.89
C VAL A 277 3.40 -8.91 3.85
N GLU A 278 2.94 -9.37 2.70
CA GLU A 278 1.57 -9.87 2.55
C GLU A 278 1.40 -11.17 3.33
N ALA A 279 0.34 -11.23 4.14
CA ALA A 279 -0.07 -12.41 4.88
C ALA A 279 -1.40 -12.93 4.32
N ILE A 280 -1.42 -14.19 3.99
CA ILE A 280 -2.59 -14.87 3.44
C ILE A 280 -3.25 -15.64 4.59
N VAL A 281 -4.52 -15.35 4.86
CA VAL A 281 -5.36 -16.16 5.76
C VAL A 281 -6.39 -16.88 4.89
N ARG A 282 -6.52 -18.19 5.10
CA ARG A 282 -7.44 -19.03 4.35
C ARG A 282 -7.98 -20.18 5.22
N PRO A 283 -9.10 -20.79 4.86
CA PRO A 283 -9.52 -22.04 5.49
C PRO A 283 -8.43 -23.12 5.40
N ALA A 284 -8.28 -23.89 6.46
CA ALA A 284 -7.36 -25.02 6.47
C ALA A 284 -7.88 -26.14 5.57
N LEU A 285 -6.98 -26.74 4.82
CA LEU A 285 -7.24 -27.90 3.98
C LEU A 285 -6.73 -29.18 4.65
N PRO A 286 -7.24 -30.37 4.29
CA PRO A 286 -6.75 -31.64 4.86
C PRO A 286 -5.23 -31.84 4.72
N GLU A 287 -4.61 -31.32 3.65
CA GLU A 287 -3.18 -31.35 3.43
C GLU A 287 -2.36 -30.49 4.38
N ASP A 288 -2.97 -29.49 5.00
CA ASP A 288 -2.31 -28.65 6.00
C ASP A 288 -2.14 -29.34 7.35
N LEU A 289 -2.79 -30.48 7.58
CA LEU A 289 -2.87 -31.13 8.88
C LEU A 289 -1.51 -31.40 9.53
N PRO A 290 -0.47 -31.89 8.82
CA PRO A 290 0.85 -32.08 9.43
C PRO A 290 1.46 -30.78 9.95
N ASP A 291 1.45 -29.72 9.12
CA ASP A 291 2.04 -28.42 9.44
C ASP A 291 1.24 -27.68 10.51
N LEU A 292 -0.09 -27.78 10.45
CA LEU A 292 -0.98 -27.21 11.47
C LEU A 292 -0.78 -27.90 12.83
N THR A 293 -0.60 -29.21 12.84
CA THR A 293 -0.30 -29.96 14.09
C THR A 293 1.04 -29.53 14.68
N ALA A 294 2.07 -29.39 13.84
CA ALA A 294 3.37 -28.94 14.28
C ALA A 294 3.32 -27.47 14.78
N LEU A 295 2.56 -26.62 14.10
CA LEU A 295 2.35 -25.22 14.51
C LEU A 295 1.62 -25.14 15.85
N ALA A 296 0.55 -25.92 16.03
CA ALA A 296 -0.22 -25.95 17.28
C ALA A 296 0.65 -26.43 18.47
N ALA A 297 1.44 -27.47 18.25
CA ALA A 297 2.36 -27.99 19.29
C ALA A 297 3.43 -26.97 19.71
N ARG A 298 4.02 -26.22 18.77
CA ARG A 298 5.07 -25.24 19.09
C ARG A 298 4.54 -23.92 19.63
N THR A 299 3.28 -23.55 19.35
CA THR A 299 2.72 -22.24 19.76
C THR A 299 1.96 -22.30 21.08
N PHE A 300 1.40 -23.44 21.46
CA PHE A 300 0.61 -23.61 22.66
C PHE A 300 1.42 -23.38 23.96
N PRO A 301 2.65 -23.92 24.13
CA PRO A 301 3.44 -23.71 25.35
C PRO A 301 3.66 -22.23 25.68
N ASP A 302 3.84 -21.40 24.68
CA ASP A 302 4.06 -19.94 24.84
C ASP A 302 2.85 -19.19 25.41
N ALA A 303 1.67 -19.76 25.35
CA ALA A 303 0.44 -19.18 25.89
C ALA A 303 0.11 -19.73 27.29
N CYS A 304 0.83 -20.76 27.74
CA CYS A 304 0.61 -21.41 29.02
C CYS A 304 1.12 -20.56 30.20
N PRO A 305 0.42 -20.58 31.33
CA PRO A 305 0.95 -20.01 32.58
C PRO A 305 2.22 -20.74 33.05
N SER A 306 3.14 -20.01 33.66
CA SER A 306 4.42 -20.53 34.12
C SER A 306 4.36 -21.57 35.25
N PHE A 307 3.21 -21.78 35.85
CA PHE A 307 3.01 -22.81 36.89
C PHE A 307 2.65 -24.18 36.31
N LEU A 308 2.32 -24.30 35.01
CA LEU A 308 2.08 -25.59 34.36
C LEU A 308 3.40 -26.30 34.10
N THR A 309 3.43 -27.61 34.34
CA THR A 309 4.58 -28.45 34.04
C THR A 309 4.58 -28.84 32.55
N ASP A 310 5.76 -29.15 32.02
CA ASP A 310 5.91 -29.62 30.64
C ASP A 310 5.04 -30.86 30.37
N GLU A 311 4.93 -31.79 31.33
CA GLU A 311 4.06 -32.98 31.22
C GLU A 311 2.58 -32.62 31.04
N GLN A 312 2.10 -31.60 31.78
CA GLN A 312 0.71 -31.12 31.66
C GLN A 312 0.46 -30.47 30.30
N ILE A 313 1.45 -29.72 29.79
CA ILE A 313 1.40 -29.08 28.48
C ILE A 313 1.40 -30.14 27.37
N GLU A 314 2.31 -31.12 27.44
CA GLU A 314 2.39 -32.24 26.48
C GLU A 314 1.10 -33.07 26.46
N LYS A 315 0.55 -33.38 27.62
CA LYS A 315 -0.74 -34.07 27.72
C LYS A 315 -1.88 -33.31 27.06
N HIS A 316 -1.93 -31.99 27.25
CA HIS A 316 -2.94 -31.15 26.60
C HIS A 316 -2.75 -31.13 25.08
N ILE A 317 -1.53 -30.99 24.59
CA ILE A 317 -1.23 -31.06 23.16
C ILE A 317 -1.66 -32.39 22.58
N ALA A 318 -1.30 -33.50 23.22
CA ALA A 318 -1.63 -34.84 22.75
C ALA A 318 -3.15 -35.14 22.72
N THR A 319 -3.95 -34.41 23.47
CA THR A 319 -5.42 -34.64 23.55
C THR A 319 -6.21 -33.55 22.84
N ALA A 320 -6.04 -32.30 23.24
CA ALA A 320 -6.86 -31.17 22.75
C ALA A 320 -6.39 -30.59 21.41
N LEU A 321 -5.12 -30.84 21.04
CA LEU A 321 -4.51 -30.36 19.78
C LEU A 321 -3.94 -31.53 18.95
N SER A 322 -4.48 -32.77 19.20
CA SER A 322 -4.07 -33.95 18.44
C SER A 322 -4.42 -33.84 16.96
N PRO A 323 -3.67 -34.54 16.07
CA PRO A 323 -4.02 -34.60 14.64
C PRO A 323 -5.47 -35.01 14.38
N GLN A 324 -5.98 -35.98 15.16
CA GLN A 324 -7.37 -36.44 15.04
C GLN A 324 -8.38 -35.34 15.36
N ARG A 325 -8.09 -34.51 16.39
CA ARG A 325 -8.93 -33.38 16.77
C ARG A 325 -8.92 -32.29 15.70
N LEU A 326 -7.76 -31.95 15.19
CA LEU A 326 -7.61 -30.94 14.14
C LEU A 326 -8.28 -31.41 12.83
N GLU A 327 -8.14 -32.69 12.48
CA GLU A 327 -8.80 -33.26 11.31
C GLU A 327 -10.35 -33.25 11.48
N ALA A 328 -10.85 -33.57 12.67
CA ALA A 328 -12.28 -33.50 12.95
C ALA A 328 -12.83 -32.08 12.80
N TRP A 329 -12.09 -31.09 13.27
CA TRP A 329 -12.47 -29.69 13.10
C TRP A 329 -12.45 -29.23 11.63
N ILE A 330 -11.45 -29.60 10.85
CA ILE A 330 -11.38 -29.26 9.41
C ILE A 330 -12.59 -29.85 8.64
N ARG A 331 -13.11 -31.01 9.07
CA ARG A 331 -14.22 -31.69 8.39
C ARG A 331 -15.60 -31.27 8.88
N ASP A 332 -15.71 -30.65 10.06
CA ASP A 332 -17.03 -30.29 10.63
C ASP A 332 -17.53 -28.97 10.06
N PRO A 333 -18.66 -28.91 9.34
CA PRO A 333 -19.16 -27.66 8.73
C PRO A 333 -19.60 -26.61 9.77
N ARG A 334 -19.62 -26.96 11.06
CA ARG A 334 -19.90 -26.04 12.17
C ARG A 334 -18.63 -25.42 12.78
N VAL A 335 -17.46 -25.79 12.24
CA VAL A 335 -16.16 -25.34 12.68
C VAL A 335 -15.44 -24.71 11.51
N VAL A 336 -14.84 -23.54 11.72
CA VAL A 336 -13.93 -22.96 10.76
C VAL A 336 -12.54 -22.94 11.38
N VAL A 337 -11.61 -23.62 10.71
CA VAL A 337 -10.19 -23.57 11.01
C VAL A 337 -9.53 -22.72 9.93
N SER A 338 -8.99 -21.56 10.32
CA SER A 338 -8.27 -20.67 9.39
C SER A 338 -6.78 -20.71 9.68
N VAL A 339 -5.96 -20.84 8.65
CA VAL A 339 -4.50 -20.85 8.73
C VAL A 339 -3.91 -19.60 8.07
N ALA A 340 -2.79 -19.14 8.60
CA ALA A 340 -2.07 -17.98 8.07
C ALA A 340 -0.66 -18.36 7.64
N CYS A 341 -0.25 -17.88 6.46
CA CYS A 341 1.11 -17.94 5.95
C CYS A 341 1.53 -16.58 5.38
N LEU A 342 2.82 -16.39 5.08
CA LEU A 342 3.31 -15.24 4.34
C LEU A 342 3.34 -15.54 2.85
N ALA A 343 3.10 -14.54 2.01
CA ALA A 343 3.17 -14.69 0.55
C ALA A 343 4.62 -14.89 0.06
N SER A 344 5.62 -14.44 0.81
CA SER A 344 7.03 -14.51 0.44
C SER A 344 7.91 -14.84 1.65
N ASP A 345 9.16 -15.25 1.38
CA ASP A 345 10.17 -15.50 2.40
C ASP A 345 10.52 -14.21 3.17
N LEU A 346 10.79 -14.36 4.46
CA LEU A 346 11.43 -13.28 5.23
C LEU A 346 12.95 -13.29 5.02
N PRO A 347 13.62 -12.12 5.16
CA PRO A 347 15.07 -12.03 5.09
C PRO A 347 15.75 -13.06 5.99
N GLY A 348 16.80 -13.72 5.48
CA GLY A 348 17.48 -14.79 6.19
C GLY A 348 16.72 -16.11 6.26
N ALA A 349 15.64 -16.27 5.49
CA ALA A 349 14.79 -17.49 5.43
C ALA A 349 14.30 -17.98 6.81
N THR A 350 14.13 -17.06 7.77
CA THR A 350 13.60 -17.37 9.11
C THR A 350 12.16 -17.87 9.07
N VAL A 351 11.38 -17.46 8.07
CA VAL A 351 10.06 -17.95 7.69
C VAL A 351 10.04 -18.04 6.17
N ARG A 352 9.56 -19.15 5.64
CA ARG A 352 9.39 -19.36 4.19
C ARG A 352 8.00 -18.95 3.75
N GLY A 353 7.88 -18.47 2.51
CA GLY A 353 6.61 -18.24 1.87
C GLY A 353 5.79 -19.54 1.85
N GLY A 354 4.52 -19.46 2.20
CA GLY A 354 3.64 -20.61 2.34
C GLY A 354 3.75 -21.39 3.66
N GLU A 355 4.79 -21.19 4.47
CA GLU A 355 4.90 -21.82 5.79
C GLU A 355 3.79 -21.34 6.73
N LEU A 356 3.11 -22.27 7.43
CA LEU A 356 2.07 -21.91 8.38
C LEU A 356 2.68 -21.24 9.62
N VAL A 357 2.24 -20.01 9.89
CA VAL A 357 2.76 -19.15 10.97
C VAL A 357 1.68 -18.67 11.96
N GLY A 358 0.44 -19.04 11.71
CA GLY A 358 -0.67 -18.74 12.62
C GLY A 358 -1.92 -19.53 12.26
N TYR A 359 -2.83 -19.66 13.22
CA TYR A 359 -4.13 -20.28 12.99
C TYR A 359 -5.17 -19.77 13.96
N SER A 360 -6.44 -19.89 13.58
CA SER A 360 -7.61 -19.68 14.45
C SER A 360 -8.63 -20.80 14.29
N VAL A 361 -9.44 -21.02 15.32
CA VAL A 361 -10.53 -21.99 15.32
C VAL A 361 -11.78 -21.35 15.89
N VAL A 362 -12.83 -21.27 15.07
CA VAL A 362 -14.17 -20.80 15.44
C VAL A 362 -15.11 -21.99 15.46
N ILE A 363 -15.79 -22.22 16.57
CA ILE A 363 -16.71 -23.36 16.76
C ILE A 363 -18.12 -22.82 17.04
N ALA A 364 -19.07 -23.07 16.15
CA ALA A 364 -20.45 -22.65 16.35
C ALA A 364 -21.17 -23.57 17.35
N ASP A 365 -21.89 -23.01 18.32
CA ASP A 365 -22.75 -23.72 19.26
C ASP A 365 -24.05 -24.16 18.55
N ARG A 366 -23.88 -25.09 17.62
CA ARG A 366 -24.97 -25.73 16.87
C ARG A 366 -24.91 -27.25 17.02
N ARG A 367 -26.07 -27.88 17.19
CA ARG A 367 -26.17 -29.34 17.18
C ARG A 367 -26.33 -29.87 15.76
N ASP A 368 -25.77 -31.06 15.50
CA ASP A 368 -26.02 -31.78 14.25
C ASP A 368 -27.44 -32.41 14.28
N ASP A 369 -27.83 -33.08 13.20
CA ASP A 369 -29.12 -33.78 13.08
C ASP A 369 -29.31 -34.91 14.13
N GLY A 370 -28.21 -35.39 14.70
CA GLY A 370 -28.19 -36.34 15.81
C GLY A 370 -28.20 -35.70 17.21
N GLY A 371 -28.32 -34.36 17.29
CA GLY A 371 -28.35 -33.61 18.55
C GLY A 371 -26.99 -33.41 19.21
N ARG A 372 -25.86 -33.72 18.52
CA ARG A 372 -24.50 -33.62 19.08
C ARG A 372 -23.88 -32.26 18.78
N LEU A 373 -23.18 -31.72 19.76
CA LEU A 373 -22.34 -30.51 19.58
C LEU A 373 -21.05 -30.86 18.85
N PRO A 374 -20.40 -29.84 18.21
CA PRO A 374 -19.07 -30.01 17.65
C PRO A 374 -18.07 -30.49 18.69
N GLU A 375 -17.11 -31.28 18.24
CA GLU A 375 -16.07 -31.78 19.12
C GLU A 375 -15.19 -30.67 19.63
N GLY A 376 -14.88 -30.64 20.92
CA GLY A 376 -14.02 -29.63 21.55
C GLY A 376 -14.63 -28.24 21.76
N LEU A 377 -15.95 -28.11 21.55
CA LEU A 377 -16.66 -26.91 22.01
C LEU A 377 -16.73 -26.95 23.54
N ASP A 378 -16.24 -25.88 24.16
CA ASP A 378 -16.34 -25.72 25.61
C ASP A 378 -17.79 -25.41 26.04
N GLU A 379 -18.13 -25.79 27.28
CA GLU A 379 -19.41 -25.40 27.87
C GLU A 379 -19.50 -23.86 27.90
N ARG A 380 -20.58 -23.32 27.32
CA ARG A 380 -20.82 -21.90 27.26
C ARG A 380 -20.94 -21.33 28.67
N PRO A 381 -20.05 -20.40 29.08
CA PRO A 381 -20.11 -19.76 30.37
C PRO A 381 -21.42 -19.02 30.61
N SER A 382 -21.98 -19.08 31.83
CA SER A 382 -23.23 -18.40 32.19
C SER A 382 -23.22 -16.88 31.98
N CYS A 383 -22.05 -16.28 31.95
CA CYS A 383 -21.89 -14.85 31.63
C CYS A 383 -22.00 -14.53 30.13
N VAL A 384 -22.04 -15.53 29.24
CA VAL A 384 -22.26 -15.36 27.80
C VAL A 384 -23.77 -15.47 27.55
N THR A 385 -24.42 -14.34 27.59
CA THR A 385 -25.88 -14.22 27.40
C THR A 385 -26.19 -13.60 26.05
N VAL A 386 -27.23 -14.12 25.39
CA VAL A 386 -27.83 -13.57 24.18
C VAL A 386 -29.28 -13.24 24.43
N THR A 387 -29.72 -12.07 24.02
CA THR A 387 -31.15 -11.73 23.99
C THR A 387 -31.80 -12.46 22.79
N GLN A 388 -32.99 -13.00 23.01
CA GLN A 388 -33.77 -13.58 21.92
C GLN A 388 -34.18 -12.48 20.94
N ASP A 389 -34.14 -12.76 19.66
CA ASP A 389 -34.69 -11.86 18.64
C ASP A 389 -36.21 -11.69 18.84
N PRO A 390 -36.77 -10.53 18.45
CA PRO A 390 -38.23 -10.30 18.50
C PRO A 390 -39.05 -11.38 17.79
N GLY A 391 -38.45 -12.15 16.86
CA GLY A 391 -39.04 -13.29 16.14
C GLY A 391 -38.93 -14.63 16.85
N GLY A 392 -38.39 -14.71 18.10
CA GLY A 392 -38.27 -15.93 18.87
C GLY A 392 -37.16 -16.90 18.48
N ALA A 393 -36.40 -16.61 17.45
CA ALA A 393 -35.23 -17.39 17.08
C ALA A 393 -34.09 -17.19 18.09
N ARG A 394 -33.42 -18.27 18.48
CA ARG A 394 -32.21 -18.17 19.31
C ARG A 394 -31.03 -17.79 18.44
N PRO A 395 -30.36 -16.65 18.71
CA PRO A 395 -29.17 -16.27 17.96
C PRO A 395 -28.06 -17.31 18.12
N VAL A 396 -27.35 -17.58 17.04
CA VAL A 396 -26.21 -18.50 17.05
C VAL A 396 -25.06 -17.87 17.79
N VAL A 397 -24.44 -18.63 18.68
CA VAL A 397 -23.24 -18.23 19.43
C VAL A 397 -22.08 -19.09 18.94
N ALA A 398 -20.88 -18.57 18.89
CA ALA A 398 -19.68 -19.34 18.60
C ALA A 398 -18.58 -19.08 19.63
N GLU A 399 -17.72 -20.05 19.83
CA GLU A 399 -16.48 -19.93 20.56
C GLU A 399 -15.33 -19.68 19.59
N LEU A 400 -14.54 -18.64 19.84
CA LEU A 400 -13.21 -18.51 19.29
C LEU A 400 -12.27 -19.34 20.18
N SER A 401 -12.16 -20.61 19.87
CA SER A 401 -11.49 -21.61 20.71
C SER A 401 -9.97 -21.47 20.68
N LYS A 402 -9.40 -21.13 19.52
CA LYS A 402 -7.96 -21.00 19.31
C LYS A 402 -7.63 -19.77 18.49
N VAL A 403 -6.59 -19.02 18.88
CA VAL A 403 -5.86 -18.04 18.07
C VAL A 403 -4.41 -18.08 18.49
N TYR A 404 -3.57 -18.58 17.63
CA TYR A 404 -2.14 -18.69 17.88
C TYR A 404 -1.30 -18.14 16.73
N VAL A 405 -0.21 -17.51 17.08
CA VAL A 405 0.77 -16.93 16.14
C VAL A 405 2.15 -17.39 16.54
N ASP A 406 2.92 -17.86 15.57
CA ASP A 406 4.32 -18.25 15.73
C ASP A 406 5.13 -17.12 16.38
N ALA A 407 6.06 -17.47 17.28
CA ALA A 407 6.87 -16.52 18.02
C ALA A 407 7.62 -15.53 17.12
N ARG A 408 8.07 -16.01 15.94
CA ARG A 408 8.77 -15.23 14.92
C ARG A 408 7.93 -14.08 14.34
N LEU A 409 6.60 -14.20 14.36
CA LEU A 409 5.65 -13.21 13.83
C LEU A 409 4.93 -12.39 14.92
N ARG A 410 5.34 -12.50 16.18
CA ARG A 410 4.73 -11.72 17.25
C ARG A 410 5.02 -10.23 17.09
N GLY A 411 3.99 -9.41 17.26
CA GLY A 411 4.09 -7.97 17.08
C GLY A 411 3.99 -7.49 15.64
N SER A 412 3.92 -8.40 14.66
CA SER A 412 3.82 -8.07 13.23
C SER A 412 2.45 -7.53 12.79
N GLY A 413 1.38 -7.77 13.58
CA GLY A 413 -0.02 -7.53 13.20
C GLY A 413 -0.79 -8.81 12.87
N LEU A 414 -0.14 -9.97 12.69
CA LEU A 414 -0.77 -11.22 12.26
C LEU A 414 -1.91 -11.68 13.20
N ALA A 415 -1.77 -11.48 14.52
CA ALA A 415 -2.85 -11.79 15.46
C ALA A 415 -4.09 -10.91 15.23
N ALA A 416 -3.92 -9.64 14.84
CA ALA A 416 -5.05 -8.77 14.53
C ALA A 416 -5.75 -9.20 13.24
N LEU A 417 -4.99 -9.64 12.24
CA LEU A 417 -5.52 -10.20 10.99
C LEU A 417 -6.33 -11.48 11.27
N LEU A 418 -5.78 -12.44 12.00
CA LEU A 418 -6.50 -13.68 12.37
C LEU A 418 -7.78 -13.41 13.17
N LEU A 419 -7.76 -12.42 14.07
CA LEU A 419 -8.95 -12.03 14.83
C LEU A 419 -10.02 -11.36 13.97
N ALA A 420 -9.61 -10.61 12.98
CA ALA A 420 -10.54 -9.99 12.01
C ALA A 420 -11.18 -11.07 11.13
N GLU A 421 -10.38 -12.00 10.63
CA GLU A 421 -10.85 -13.13 9.81
C GLU A 421 -11.79 -14.05 10.60
N ALA A 422 -11.42 -14.43 11.83
CA ALA A 422 -12.28 -15.24 12.69
C ALA A 422 -13.65 -14.59 12.97
N ALA A 423 -13.71 -13.25 13.03
CA ALA A 423 -14.98 -12.55 13.16
C ALA A 423 -15.78 -12.56 11.85
N CYS A 424 -15.12 -12.46 10.70
CA CYS A 424 -15.73 -12.59 9.38
C CYS A 424 -16.27 -14.00 9.16
N ASP A 425 -15.48 -15.02 9.49
CA ASP A 425 -15.89 -16.43 9.46
C ASP A 425 -17.15 -16.66 10.31
N ALA A 426 -17.14 -16.15 11.54
CA ALA A 426 -18.29 -16.25 12.44
C ALA A 426 -19.54 -15.57 11.86
N GLN A 427 -19.40 -14.38 11.23
CA GLN A 427 -20.51 -13.70 10.56
C GLN A 427 -21.06 -14.51 9.39
N THR A 428 -20.18 -15.10 8.57
CA THR A 428 -20.57 -15.98 7.44
C THR A 428 -21.36 -17.21 7.93
N MET A 429 -21.02 -17.71 9.13
CA MET A 429 -21.78 -18.79 9.80
C MET A 429 -23.10 -18.30 10.41
N GLY A 430 -23.46 -17.03 10.33
CA GLY A 430 -24.64 -16.43 10.94
C GLY A 430 -24.58 -16.34 12.47
N VAL A 431 -23.37 -16.19 13.02
CA VAL A 431 -23.14 -16.05 14.46
C VAL A 431 -23.42 -14.60 14.88
N ALA A 432 -24.27 -14.43 15.88
CA ALA A 432 -24.58 -13.12 16.45
C ALA A 432 -23.63 -12.69 17.58
N LEU A 433 -23.04 -13.66 18.27
CA LEU A 433 -22.13 -13.43 19.40
C LEU A 433 -20.94 -14.37 19.35
N LEU A 434 -19.75 -13.83 19.30
CA LEU A 434 -18.48 -14.57 19.39
C LEU A 434 -17.91 -14.40 20.80
N TRP A 435 -17.54 -15.49 21.46
CA TRP A 435 -16.91 -15.46 22.78
C TRP A 435 -15.58 -16.20 22.80
N LEU A 436 -14.74 -15.89 23.77
CA LEU A 436 -13.47 -16.58 24.01
C LEU A 436 -13.15 -16.62 25.51
N GLY A 437 -12.35 -17.61 25.91
CA GLY A 437 -11.68 -17.67 27.20
C GLY A 437 -10.18 -17.43 27.05
N THR A 438 -9.60 -16.70 27.97
CA THR A 438 -8.13 -16.52 28.03
C THR A 438 -7.67 -16.43 29.49
N HIS A 439 -6.52 -17.02 29.80
CA HIS A 439 -5.96 -17.01 31.15
C HIS A 439 -5.91 -15.57 31.71
N ASP A 440 -6.31 -15.40 32.98
CA ASP A 440 -6.45 -14.06 33.59
C ASP A 440 -5.11 -13.32 33.73
N GLY A 441 -3.99 -14.02 33.80
CA GLY A 441 -2.62 -13.47 33.73
C GLY A 441 -2.18 -13.07 32.32
N ASN A 442 -2.83 -13.50 31.24
CA ASN A 442 -2.43 -13.21 29.87
C ASN A 442 -2.89 -11.81 29.41
N ARG A 443 -2.31 -10.79 30.03
CA ARG A 443 -2.64 -9.37 29.76
C ARG A 443 -2.39 -8.96 28.31
N ARG A 444 -1.40 -9.57 27.64
CA ARG A 444 -1.08 -9.30 26.25
C ARG A 444 -2.22 -9.73 25.33
N ALA A 445 -2.71 -10.97 25.47
CA ALA A 445 -3.84 -11.46 24.69
C ALA A 445 -5.11 -10.65 24.97
N GLN A 446 -5.43 -10.37 26.25
CA GLN A 446 -6.59 -9.53 26.61
C GLN A 446 -6.54 -8.14 25.96
N LYS A 447 -5.35 -7.52 25.85
CA LYS A 447 -5.19 -6.22 25.17
C LYS A 447 -5.44 -6.35 23.65
N SER A 448 -5.02 -7.46 23.04
CA SER A 448 -5.25 -7.75 21.62
C SER A 448 -6.74 -7.96 21.35
N TYR A 449 -7.42 -8.76 22.17
CA TYR A 449 -8.87 -9.00 22.05
C TYR A 449 -9.69 -7.71 22.25
N LYS A 450 -9.32 -6.87 23.22
CA LYS A 450 -9.99 -5.55 23.39
C LYS A 450 -9.86 -4.68 22.14
N ARG A 451 -8.69 -4.64 21.51
CA ARG A 451 -8.48 -3.91 20.25
C ARG A 451 -9.30 -4.50 19.10
N ALA A 452 -9.55 -5.79 19.12
CA ALA A 452 -10.42 -6.50 18.17
C ALA A 452 -11.92 -6.38 18.50
N GLY A 453 -12.32 -5.51 19.44
CA GLY A 453 -13.71 -5.24 19.77
C GLY A 453 -14.34 -6.20 20.79
N PHE A 454 -13.55 -7.06 21.43
CA PHE A 454 -14.06 -7.91 22.52
C PHE A 454 -14.14 -7.14 23.83
N VAL A 455 -15.22 -7.33 24.55
CA VAL A 455 -15.43 -6.76 25.90
C VAL A 455 -15.46 -7.88 26.95
N LYS A 456 -15.00 -7.59 28.16
CA LYS A 456 -15.03 -8.56 29.26
C LYS A 456 -16.49 -8.81 29.69
N ALA A 457 -16.90 -10.10 29.70
CA ALA A 457 -18.21 -10.53 30.15
C ALA A 457 -18.19 -11.16 31.55
N GLY A 458 -17.09 -11.89 31.89
CA GLY A 458 -16.99 -12.56 33.16
C GLY A 458 -15.71 -13.37 33.33
N THR A 459 -15.79 -14.44 34.09
CA THR A 459 -14.70 -15.40 34.31
C THR A 459 -15.23 -16.82 34.33
N ARG A 460 -14.40 -17.79 33.96
CA ARG A 460 -14.66 -19.22 34.08
C ARG A 460 -13.49 -19.98 34.70
N SER A 461 -13.73 -21.19 35.18
CA SER A 461 -12.64 -22.13 35.45
C SER A 461 -12.41 -23.02 34.25
N TYR A 462 -11.17 -23.29 33.92
CA TYR A 462 -10.75 -24.11 32.81
C TYR A 462 -9.66 -25.10 33.24
N ASP A 463 -9.66 -26.31 32.75
CA ASP A 463 -8.69 -27.35 33.08
C ASP A 463 -7.64 -27.47 31.97
N VAL A 464 -6.35 -27.49 32.39
CA VAL A 464 -5.22 -27.74 31.50
C VAL A 464 -4.41 -28.90 32.08
N GLY A 465 -4.51 -30.06 31.47
CA GLY A 465 -3.77 -31.26 31.87
C GLY A 465 -4.04 -31.74 33.29
N GLY A 466 -5.20 -31.44 33.87
CA GLY A 466 -5.60 -31.76 35.23
C GLY A 466 -5.42 -30.62 36.24
N GLN A 467 -4.85 -29.49 35.81
CA GLN A 467 -4.68 -28.30 36.63
C GLN A 467 -5.78 -27.27 36.35
N ARG A 468 -6.49 -26.84 37.40
CA ARG A 468 -7.57 -25.85 37.29
C ARG A 468 -6.98 -24.45 37.14
N CYS A 469 -7.29 -23.78 36.00
CA CYS A 469 -6.92 -22.43 35.68
C CYS A 469 -8.12 -21.49 35.72
N ARG A 470 -7.89 -20.18 35.84
CA ARG A 470 -8.93 -19.17 35.78
C ARG A 470 -8.81 -18.36 34.50
N ASP A 471 -9.90 -18.35 33.72
CA ASP A 471 -9.99 -17.56 32.50
C ASP A 471 -10.85 -16.31 32.68
N VAL A 472 -10.48 -15.25 31.97
CA VAL A 472 -11.35 -14.13 31.64
C VAL A 472 -12.14 -14.50 30.40
N VAL A 473 -13.46 -14.39 30.49
CA VAL A 473 -14.37 -14.55 29.35
C VAL A 473 -14.60 -13.20 28.70
N MET A 474 -14.40 -13.15 27.39
CA MET A 474 -14.64 -11.95 26.60
C MET A 474 -15.61 -12.26 25.47
N VAL A 475 -16.43 -11.27 25.08
CA VAL A 475 -17.45 -11.39 24.04
C VAL A 475 -17.37 -10.25 23.05
N ARG A 476 -17.75 -10.55 21.81
CA ARG A 476 -17.93 -9.58 20.74
C ARG A 476 -19.27 -9.83 20.05
N THR A 477 -20.15 -8.85 20.07
CA THR A 477 -21.37 -8.86 19.25
C THR A 477 -20.98 -8.63 17.80
N LEU A 478 -21.48 -9.45 16.92
CA LEU A 478 -21.29 -9.32 15.48
C LEU A 478 -22.56 -8.68 14.93
N ALA A 479 -22.42 -7.59 14.19
CA ALA A 479 -23.54 -6.99 13.48
C ALA A 479 -24.00 -7.97 12.39
N GLY A 480 -25.30 -8.22 12.32
CA GLY A 480 -25.92 -9.03 11.27
C GLY A 480 -25.96 -8.27 9.95
#